data_61ff2fab4468e1a3c6c47ddf0e6a4d2a
#
_entry.id   61ff2fab4468e1a3c6c47ddf0e6a4d2a
#
_cell.length_a   1.000
_cell.length_b   1.000
_cell.length_c   1.000
_cell.angle_alpha   90.00
_cell.angle_beta   90.00
_cell.angle_gamma   90.00
#
_symmetry.space_group_name_H-M   'P 1'
#
loop_
_entity.id
_entity.type
_entity.pdbx_description
1 polymer ?
#
loop_
_entity_poly.entity_id
_entity_poly.type
_entity_poly.pdbx_seq_one_letter_code
_entity_poly.pdbx_strand_id
1 'polypeptide(L)'
;MKLVNLAVARPVTIWMFTLGILLFGLVAMSRLAVNLLPDLSYPTLTIRSEYPGAAPAEVEQLVSKPIEESVGIVKGIRKVESVSRAGRSDVIMEFEWGTNMDLAGLEVREKLDVLFLPLDVKKPLLLRFNPNLDPIVRLALSRTDAPNGLTSAQQVGLRTFADEELRRKLEAITGVA
;
A
#
# COMPACT_ATOMS: atom_id res chain seq x y z
N MET A 1 4.01 -53.42 15.70
CA MET A 1 5.44 -53.80 15.93
C MET A 1 6.26 -54.09 14.68
N LYS A 2 5.68 -54.05 13.43
CA LYS A 2 6.43 -54.36 12.19
C LYS A 2 7.46 -53.27 11.82
N LEU A 3 7.18 -51.97 12.13
CA LEU A 3 8.09 -50.86 11.84
C LEU A 3 9.40 -50.89 12.66
N VAL A 4 9.29 -51.25 13.94
CA VAL A 4 10.45 -51.35 14.84
C VAL A 4 11.37 -52.46 14.38
N ASN A 5 10.82 -53.63 14.01
CA ASN A 5 11.62 -54.76 13.50
C ASN A 5 12.29 -54.44 12.14
N LEU A 6 11.60 -53.67 11.31
CA LEU A 6 12.18 -53.21 10.05
C LEU A 6 13.36 -52.22 10.28
N ALA A 7 13.23 -51.34 11.27
CA ALA A 7 14.25 -50.40 11.65
C ALA A 7 15.53 -51.07 12.17
N VAL A 8 15.36 -52.09 13.00
CA VAL A 8 16.48 -52.88 13.54
C VAL A 8 17.13 -53.77 12.48
N ALA A 9 16.35 -54.34 11.54
CA ALA A 9 16.84 -55.22 10.48
C ALA A 9 17.59 -54.50 9.38
N ARG A 10 17.30 -53.18 9.13
CA ARG A 10 17.92 -52.38 8.06
C ARG A 10 18.37 -50.98 8.52
N PRO A 11 19.38 -50.87 9.36
CA PRO A 11 19.83 -49.61 9.94
C PRO A 11 20.25 -48.57 8.90
N VAL A 12 20.90 -48.99 7.83
CA VAL A 12 21.36 -48.07 6.75
C VAL A 12 20.18 -47.39 6.07
N THR A 13 19.09 -48.09 5.80
CA THR A 13 17.91 -47.53 5.17
C THR A 13 17.26 -46.45 6.06
N ILE A 14 17.19 -46.68 7.36
CA ILE A 14 16.68 -45.75 8.33
C ILE A 14 17.57 -44.49 8.39
N TRP A 15 18.89 -44.67 8.44
CA TRP A 15 19.81 -43.54 8.43
C TRP A 15 19.70 -42.69 7.17
N MET A 16 19.58 -43.31 5.99
CA MET A 16 19.35 -42.55 4.74
C MET A 16 18.01 -41.80 4.75
N PHE A 17 16.94 -42.41 5.29
CA PHE A 17 15.63 -41.77 5.36
C PHE A 17 15.65 -40.59 6.31
N THR A 18 16.29 -40.74 7.48
CA THR A 18 16.41 -39.67 8.47
C THR A 18 17.27 -38.51 7.93
N LEU A 19 18.38 -38.83 7.25
CA LEU A 19 19.24 -37.82 6.65
C LEU A 19 18.50 -37.07 5.51
N GLY A 20 17.70 -37.79 4.72
CA GLY A 20 16.83 -37.20 3.69
C GLY A 20 15.82 -36.21 4.27
N ILE A 21 15.09 -36.61 5.32
CA ILE A 21 14.15 -35.73 6.01
C ILE A 21 14.85 -34.50 6.58
N LEU A 22 16.02 -34.66 7.16
CA LEU A 22 16.80 -33.57 7.74
C LEU A 22 17.25 -32.56 6.67
N LEU A 23 17.74 -33.07 5.53
CA LEU A 23 18.12 -32.22 4.39
C LEU A 23 16.92 -31.49 3.81
N PHE A 24 15.80 -32.18 3.59
CA PHE A 24 14.57 -31.52 3.11
C PHE A 24 14.06 -30.49 4.10
N GLY A 25 14.10 -30.78 5.39
CA GLY A 25 13.73 -29.84 6.45
C GLY A 25 14.59 -28.58 6.43
N LEU A 26 15.90 -28.73 6.23
CA LEU A 26 16.84 -27.61 6.19
C LEU A 26 16.64 -26.74 4.94
N VAL A 27 16.38 -27.35 3.78
CA VAL A 27 16.03 -26.64 2.55
C VAL A 27 14.68 -25.96 2.65
N ALA A 28 13.68 -26.61 3.22
CA ALA A 28 12.36 -26.00 3.45
C ALA A 28 12.45 -24.79 4.38
N MET A 29 13.23 -24.91 5.47
CA MET A 29 13.46 -23.82 6.42
C MET A 29 14.14 -22.61 5.77
N SER A 30 15.10 -22.84 4.85
CA SER A 30 15.78 -21.74 4.12
C SER A 30 14.91 -21.05 3.07
N ARG A 31 13.81 -21.70 2.65
CA ARG A 31 12.87 -21.16 1.67
C ARG A 31 11.58 -20.62 2.29
N LEU A 32 11.44 -20.71 3.61
CA LEU A 32 10.29 -20.12 4.29
C LEU A 32 10.38 -18.59 4.18
N ALA A 33 9.41 -18.01 3.47
CA ALA A 33 9.25 -16.56 3.47
C ALA A 33 8.72 -16.13 4.84
N VAL A 34 9.57 -15.46 5.61
CA VAL A 34 9.18 -14.88 6.90
C VAL A 34 8.62 -13.49 6.63
N ASN A 35 7.32 -13.39 6.42
CA ASN A 35 6.64 -12.10 6.42
C ASN A 35 6.32 -11.72 7.86
N LEU A 36 6.74 -10.51 8.28
CA LEU A 36 6.44 -9.98 9.62
C LEU A 36 4.94 -9.81 9.87
N LEU A 37 4.17 -9.60 8.81
CA LEU A 37 2.71 -9.46 8.85
C LEU A 37 2.11 -10.44 7.85
N PRO A 38 1.02 -11.14 8.20
CA PRO A 38 0.25 -11.86 7.20
C PRO A 38 -0.20 -10.88 6.12
N ASP A 39 -0.36 -11.34 4.87
CA ASP A 39 -0.88 -10.54 3.76
C ASP A 39 -2.33 -10.13 4.04
N LEU A 40 -2.49 -9.15 4.94
CA LEU A 40 -3.76 -8.52 5.24
C LEU A 40 -3.99 -7.45 4.18
N SER A 41 -4.58 -7.82 3.05
CA SER A 41 -5.14 -6.82 2.14
C SER A 41 -6.40 -6.27 2.80
N TYR A 42 -6.27 -5.16 3.54
CA TYR A 42 -7.44 -4.41 3.99
C TYR A 42 -8.22 -3.99 2.75
N PRO A 43 -9.47 -4.41 2.60
CA PRO A 43 -10.27 -4.08 1.44
C PRO A 43 -10.78 -2.64 1.56
N THR A 44 -9.86 -1.68 1.40
CA THR A 44 -10.16 -0.24 1.49
C THR A 44 -9.69 0.48 0.25
N LEU A 45 -10.51 1.42 -0.23
CA LEU A 45 -10.17 2.39 -1.25
C LEU A 45 -10.34 3.79 -0.68
N THR A 46 -9.45 4.70 -1.05
CA THR A 46 -9.53 6.11 -0.66
C THR A 46 -9.59 6.98 -1.90
N ILE A 47 -10.61 7.83 -1.97
CA ILE A 47 -10.71 8.85 -3.01
C ILE A 47 -10.18 10.15 -2.42
N ARG A 48 -9.14 10.69 -3.03
CA ARG A 48 -8.58 12.00 -2.66
C ARG A 48 -8.90 13.02 -3.71
N SER A 49 -9.48 14.12 -3.29
CA SER A 49 -9.80 15.27 -4.14
C SER A 49 -9.20 16.54 -3.55
N GLU A 50 -8.61 17.37 -4.38
CA GLU A 50 -8.07 18.67 -3.97
C GLU A 50 -8.97 19.78 -4.48
N TYR A 51 -9.33 20.70 -3.58
CA TYR A 51 -10.09 21.92 -3.87
C TYR A 51 -9.37 23.10 -3.25
N PRO A 52 -8.32 23.66 -3.93
CA PRO A 52 -7.48 24.70 -3.38
C PRO A 52 -8.27 25.94 -2.97
N GLY A 53 -8.01 26.46 -1.78
CA GLY A 53 -8.64 27.68 -1.26
C GLY A 53 -10.02 27.52 -0.61
N ALA A 54 -10.67 26.35 -0.72
CA ALA A 54 -11.97 26.09 -0.13
C ALA A 54 -11.88 25.84 1.39
N ALA A 55 -12.88 26.33 2.13
CA ALA A 55 -13.03 26.02 3.55
C ALA A 55 -13.51 24.57 3.77
N PRO A 56 -13.26 23.95 4.95
CA PRO A 56 -13.66 22.55 5.19
C PRO A 56 -15.15 22.28 4.98
N ALA A 57 -16.02 23.19 5.38
CA ALA A 57 -17.47 23.07 5.19
C ALA A 57 -17.86 23.11 3.70
N GLU A 58 -17.19 23.91 2.89
CA GLU A 58 -17.38 24.00 1.46
C GLU A 58 -16.89 22.73 0.76
N VAL A 59 -15.71 22.23 1.14
CA VAL A 59 -15.17 20.94 0.68
C VAL A 59 -16.15 19.81 1.00
N GLU A 60 -16.73 19.80 2.20
CA GLU A 60 -17.72 18.80 2.60
C GLU A 60 -18.95 18.83 1.69
N GLN A 61 -19.53 20.00 1.49
CA GLN A 61 -20.78 20.11 0.73
C GLN A 61 -20.63 19.91 -0.77
N LEU A 62 -19.55 20.44 -1.36
CA LEU A 62 -19.34 20.46 -2.81
C LEU A 62 -18.51 19.30 -3.35
N VAL A 63 -17.74 18.62 -2.48
CA VAL A 63 -16.84 17.56 -2.90
C VAL A 63 -17.13 16.24 -2.17
N SER A 64 -17.10 16.24 -0.82
CA SER A 64 -17.20 15.00 -0.06
C SER A 64 -18.56 14.35 -0.20
N LYS A 65 -19.65 15.07 0.07
CA LYS A 65 -21.03 14.55 -0.03
C LYS A 65 -21.38 14.00 -1.42
N PRO A 66 -21.17 14.74 -2.52
CA PRO A 66 -21.43 14.21 -3.86
C PRO A 66 -20.65 12.93 -4.18
N ILE A 67 -19.38 12.85 -3.72
CA ILE A 67 -18.58 11.64 -3.89
C ILE A 67 -19.17 10.49 -3.06
N GLU A 68 -19.47 10.70 -1.76
CA GLU A 68 -20.07 9.67 -0.89
C GLU A 68 -21.38 9.12 -1.47
N GLU A 69 -22.26 9.98 -1.92
CA GLU A 69 -23.54 9.58 -2.53
C GLU A 69 -23.33 8.78 -3.81
N SER A 70 -22.39 9.20 -4.65
CA SER A 70 -22.09 8.52 -5.90
C SER A 70 -21.47 7.13 -5.69
N VAL A 71 -20.54 6.99 -4.73
CA VAL A 71 -19.84 5.72 -4.49
C VAL A 71 -20.58 4.80 -3.52
N GLY A 72 -21.45 5.32 -2.68
CA GLY A 72 -22.18 4.54 -1.66
C GLY A 72 -23.06 3.42 -2.23
N ILE A 73 -23.37 3.45 -3.54
CA ILE A 73 -24.16 2.42 -4.23
C ILE A 73 -23.29 1.30 -4.82
N VAL A 74 -21.97 1.36 -4.71
CA VAL A 74 -21.05 0.33 -5.22
C VAL A 74 -21.19 -0.94 -4.38
N LYS A 75 -21.19 -2.10 -5.04
CA LYS A 75 -21.41 -3.39 -4.38
C LYS A 75 -20.27 -3.75 -3.44
N GLY A 76 -20.61 -4.34 -2.29
CA GLY A 76 -19.65 -4.83 -1.32
C GLY A 76 -19.09 -3.75 -0.39
N ILE A 77 -19.57 -2.52 -0.45
CA ILE A 77 -19.21 -1.48 0.52
C ILE A 77 -19.88 -1.78 1.85
N ARG A 78 -19.08 -1.83 2.91
CA ARG A 78 -19.52 -1.96 4.30
C ARG A 78 -19.69 -0.61 4.97
N LYS A 79 -18.78 0.33 4.68
CA LYS A 79 -18.73 1.65 5.33
C LYS A 79 -18.11 2.67 4.40
N VAL A 80 -18.63 3.89 4.43
CA VAL A 80 -18.05 5.07 3.79
C VAL A 80 -17.82 6.12 4.86
N GLU A 81 -16.64 6.68 4.91
CA GLU A 81 -16.26 7.80 5.78
C GLU A 81 -15.56 8.86 4.97
N SER A 82 -15.80 10.13 5.28
CA SER A 82 -15.05 11.22 4.68
C SER A 82 -14.36 12.10 5.71
N VAL A 83 -13.26 12.68 5.30
CA VAL A 83 -12.51 13.66 6.08
C VAL A 83 -12.30 14.89 5.21
N SER A 84 -13.08 15.94 5.50
CA SER A 84 -12.99 17.23 4.81
C SER A 84 -12.05 18.17 5.54
N ARG A 85 -10.98 18.61 4.87
CA ARG A 85 -10.01 19.58 5.36
C ARG A 85 -9.98 20.81 4.46
N ALA A 86 -9.35 21.90 4.91
CA ALA A 86 -9.13 23.05 4.04
C ALA A 86 -8.40 22.62 2.76
N GLY A 87 -9.02 22.83 1.63
CA GLY A 87 -8.49 22.52 0.31
C GLY A 87 -8.42 21.04 -0.09
N ARG A 88 -8.94 20.10 0.73
CA ARG A 88 -8.84 18.65 0.44
C ARG A 88 -9.96 17.82 1.05
N SER A 89 -10.44 16.85 0.27
CA SER A 89 -11.34 15.79 0.71
C SER A 89 -10.65 14.44 0.58
N ASP A 90 -10.75 13.60 1.61
CA ASP A 90 -10.36 12.20 1.60
C ASP A 90 -11.62 11.36 1.93
N VAL A 91 -12.17 10.61 0.96
CA VAL A 91 -13.32 9.71 1.14
C VAL A 91 -12.79 8.27 1.19
N ILE A 92 -12.99 7.60 2.32
CA ILE A 92 -12.49 6.26 2.62
C ILE A 92 -13.65 5.28 2.54
N MET A 93 -13.52 4.26 1.70
CA MET A 93 -14.49 3.19 1.54
C MET A 93 -13.90 1.88 2.08
N GLU A 94 -14.61 1.25 3.00
CA GLU A 94 -14.32 -0.09 3.49
C GLU A 94 -15.26 -1.07 2.82
N PHE A 95 -14.69 -2.14 2.26
CA PHE A 95 -15.43 -3.21 1.60
C PHE A 95 -15.51 -4.46 2.48
N GLU A 96 -16.42 -5.36 2.16
CA GLU A 96 -16.51 -6.67 2.79
C GLU A 96 -15.30 -7.54 2.43
N TRP A 97 -14.90 -8.41 3.37
CA TRP A 97 -13.82 -9.35 3.13
C TRP A 97 -14.16 -10.31 1.99
N GLY A 98 -13.20 -10.49 1.07
CA GLY A 98 -13.39 -11.32 -0.11
C GLY A 98 -13.93 -10.57 -1.34
N THR A 99 -14.22 -9.27 -1.21
CA THR A 99 -14.58 -8.43 -2.37
C THR A 99 -13.41 -8.34 -3.34
N ASN A 100 -13.69 -8.51 -4.63
CA ASN A 100 -12.68 -8.29 -5.66
C ASN A 100 -12.38 -6.80 -5.81
N MET A 101 -11.25 -6.37 -5.23
CA MET A 101 -10.86 -4.96 -5.15
C MET A 101 -10.53 -4.34 -6.51
N ASP A 102 -10.20 -5.15 -7.52
CA ASP A 102 -9.93 -4.65 -8.87
C ASP A 102 -11.22 -4.26 -9.57
N LEU A 103 -12.26 -5.10 -9.44
CA LEU A 103 -13.61 -4.81 -9.93
C LEU A 103 -14.23 -3.64 -9.16
N ALA A 104 -14.14 -3.64 -7.84
CA ALA A 104 -14.63 -2.54 -7.00
C ALA A 104 -13.97 -1.21 -7.38
N GLY A 105 -12.64 -1.22 -7.62
CA GLY A 105 -11.91 -0.04 -8.07
C GLY A 105 -12.35 0.46 -9.45
N LEU A 106 -12.73 -0.44 -10.35
CA LEU A 106 -13.28 -0.09 -11.67
C LEU A 106 -14.66 0.56 -11.53
N GLU A 107 -15.57 -0.07 -10.76
CA GLU A 107 -16.91 0.49 -10.50
C GLU A 107 -16.85 1.88 -9.86
N VAL A 108 -15.96 2.07 -8.87
CA VAL A 108 -15.75 3.38 -8.24
C VAL A 108 -15.27 4.40 -9.27
N ARG A 109 -14.33 4.07 -10.16
CA ARG A 109 -13.86 4.99 -11.20
C ARG A 109 -14.97 5.37 -12.18
N GLU A 110 -15.80 4.42 -12.60
CA GLU A 110 -16.95 4.69 -13.47
C GLU A 110 -17.93 5.68 -12.81
N LYS A 111 -18.18 5.54 -11.50
CA LYS A 111 -19.03 6.47 -10.76
C LYS A 111 -18.41 7.87 -10.66
N LEU A 112 -17.09 7.95 -10.42
CA LEU A 112 -16.38 9.22 -10.35
C LEU A 112 -16.30 9.94 -11.72
N ASP A 113 -16.18 9.19 -12.81
CA ASP A 113 -16.09 9.80 -14.15
C ASP A 113 -17.41 10.44 -14.61
N VAL A 114 -18.56 9.99 -14.07
CA VAL A 114 -19.89 10.56 -14.33
C VAL A 114 -20.23 11.70 -13.36
N LEU A 115 -19.48 11.84 -12.26
CA LEU A 115 -19.75 12.81 -11.21
C LEU A 115 -19.35 14.23 -11.65
N PHE A 116 -20.27 15.17 -11.57
CA PHE A 116 -20.01 16.59 -11.80
C PHE A 116 -19.54 17.27 -10.52
N LEU A 117 -18.26 17.64 -10.49
CA LEU A 117 -17.63 18.43 -9.45
C LEU A 117 -17.39 19.86 -9.94
N PRO A 118 -17.23 20.85 -9.05
CA PRO A 118 -16.83 22.21 -9.43
C PRO A 118 -15.53 22.20 -10.27
N LEU A 119 -15.42 23.15 -11.20
CA LEU A 119 -14.27 23.23 -12.14
C LEU A 119 -12.92 23.43 -11.44
N ASP A 120 -12.92 24.04 -10.25
CA ASP A 120 -11.71 24.31 -9.47
C ASP A 120 -11.24 23.07 -8.69
N VAL A 121 -12.06 22.02 -8.63
CA VAL A 121 -11.70 20.73 -7.99
C VAL A 121 -10.83 19.93 -8.95
N LYS A 122 -9.64 19.55 -8.50
CA LYS A 122 -8.78 18.65 -9.27
C LYS A 122 -9.42 17.27 -9.41
N LYS A 123 -9.16 16.60 -10.53
CA LYS A 123 -9.67 15.25 -10.78
C LYS A 123 -9.40 14.33 -9.58
N PRO A 124 -10.43 13.66 -9.04
CA PRO A 124 -10.28 12.74 -7.92
C PRO A 124 -9.29 11.62 -8.22
N LEU A 125 -8.40 11.35 -7.26
CA LEU A 125 -7.45 10.25 -7.32
C LEU A 125 -7.96 9.09 -6.49
N LEU A 126 -8.07 7.90 -7.11
CA LEU A 126 -8.39 6.67 -6.41
C LEU A 126 -7.10 6.02 -5.91
N LEU A 127 -6.95 5.94 -4.59
CA LEU A 127 -5.81 5.37 -3.90
C LEU A 127 -6.24 4.04 -3.27
N ARG A 128 -5.47 2.98 -3.51
CA ARG A 128 -5.63 1.71 -2.82
C ARG A 128 -4.66 1.68 -1.64
N PHE A 129 -5.20 1.61 -0.43
CA PHE A 129 -4.36 1.46 0.76
C PHE A 129 -3.81 0.03 0.81
N ASN A 130 -2.50 -0.08 0.79
CA ASN A 130 -1.81 -1.34 1.03
C ASN A 130 -0.91 -1.15 2.27
N PRO A 131 -1.25 -1.77 3.42
CA PRO A 131 -0.44 -1.65 4.63
C PRO A 131 0.96 -2.24 4.48
N ASN A 132 1.16 -3.11 3.48
CA ASN A 132 2.47 -3.68 3.17
C ASN A 132 3.38 -2.73 2.36
N LEU A 133 2.87 -1.55 1.98
CA LEU A 133 3.64 -0.49 1.30
C LEU A 133 4.25 0.53 2.27
N ASP A 134 4.32 0.23 3.57
CA ASP A 134 5.10 1.07 4.48
C ASP A 134 6.57 1.11 4.00
N PRO A 135 7.17 2.31 3.94
CA PRO A 135 8.53 2.44 3.45
C PRO A 135 9.49 1.65 4.34
N ILE A 136 10.08 0.60 3.77
CA ILE A 136 11.03 -0.28 4.46
C ILE A 136 12.30 0.48 4.84
N VAL A 137 12.67 1.48 4.01
CA VAL A 137 13.85 2.32 4.24
C VAL A 137 13.47 3.79 4.10
N ARG A 138 13.82 4.58 5.09
CA ARG A 138 13.70 6.05 5.05
C ARG A 138 15.10 6.65 5.01
N LEU A 139 15.40 7.38 3.94
CA LEU A 139 16.68 8.04 3.76
C LEU A 139 16.52 9.53 4.05
N ALA A 140 17.41 10.08 4.89
CA ALA A 140 17.50 11.50 5.13
C ALA A 140 18.67 12.07 4.31
N LEU A 141 18.38 13.08 3.49
CA LEU A 141 19.38 13.82 2.74
C LEU A 141 19.81 15.05 3.53
N SER A 142 21.11 15.21 3.71
CA SER A 142 21.69 16.42 4.32
C SER A 142 22.90 16.89 3.52
N ARG A 143 23.23 18.19 3.64
CA ARG A 143 24.46 18.74 3.08
C ARG A 143 25.54 18.80 4.15
N THR A 144 26.74 18.39 3.80
CA THR A 144 27.89 18.37 4.72
C THR A 144 28.43 19.79 5.00
N ASP A 145 28.20 20.71 4.07
CA ASP A 145 28.66 22.08 4.13
C ASP A 145 27.72 23.06 4.86
N ALA A 146 26.62 22.58 5.43
CA ALA A 146 25.62 23.40 6.13
C ALA A 146 25.25 22.83 7.52
N PRO A 147 26.18 22.75 8.48
CA PRO A 147 25.93 22.15 9.78
C PRO A 147 24.91 22.91 10.65
N ASN A 148 24.68 24.20 10.38
CA ASN A 148 23.78 25.06 11.15
C ASN A 148 22.39 25.25 10.52
N GLY A 149 22.04 24.42 9.52
CA GLY A 149 20.78 24.50 8.81
C GLY A 149 20.93 25.00 7.36
N LEU A 150 19.93 24.67 6.56
CA LEU A 150 19.87 24.97 5.12
C LEU A 150 19.11 26.28 4.89
N THR A 151 19.65 27.16 4.07
CA THR A 151 18.89 28.31 3.54
C THR A 151 17.76 27.82 2.64
N SER A 152 16.65 28.57 2.52
CA SER A 152 15.49 28.19 1.69
C SER A 152 15.88 27.81 0.25
N ALA A 153 16.80 28.53 -0.36
CA ALA A 153 17.31 28.21 -1.71
C ALA A 153 18.07 26.89 -1.76
N GLN A 154 18.84 26.57 -0.71
CA GLN A 154 19.57 25.30 -0.59
C GLN A 154 18.62 24.12 -0.34
N GLN A 155 17.53 24.35 0.41
CA GLN A 155 16.48 23.33 0.60
C GLN A 155 15.77 22.99 -0.72
N VAL A 156 15.43 23.99 -1.51
CA VAL A 156 14.83 23.79 -2.84
C VAL A 156 15.79 23.02 -3.75
N GLY A 157 17.08 23.41 -3.79
CA GLY A 157 18.07 22.71 -4.60
C GLY A 157 18.26 21.24 -4.17
N LEU A 158 18.27 20.98 -2.85
CA LEU A 158 18.39 19.62 -2.32
C LEU A 158 17.15 18.77 -2.67
N ARG A 159 15.96 19.38 -2.60
CA ARG A 159 14.71 18.72 -2.99
C ARG A 159 14.67 18.38 -4.48
N THR A 160 15.05 19.32 -5.34
CA THR A 160 15.14 19.09 -6.80
C THR A 160 16.12 17.96 -7.10
N PHE A 161 17.30 17.96 -6.48
CA PHE A 161 18.26 16.87 -6.61
C PHE A 161 17.69 15.52 -6.15
N ALA A 162 16.97 15.51 -5.01
CA ALA A 162 16.33 14.31 -4.50
C ALA A 162 15.27 13.76 -5.46
N ASP A 163 14.40 14.62 -5.99
CA ASP A 163 13.28 14.23 -6.85
C ASP A 163 13.74 13.86 -8.28
N GLU A 164 14.69 14.59 -8.86
CA GLU A 164 15.07 14.41 -10.26
C GLU A 164 16.20 13.39 -10.47
N GLU A 165 17.19 13.35 -9.58
CA GLU A 165 18.35 12.48 -9.75
C GLU A 165 18.31 11.25 -8.83
N LEU A 166 18.12 11.45 -7.53
CA LEU A 166 18.23 10.36 -6.57
C LEU A 166 17.06 9.39 -6.68
N ARG A 167 15.84 9.91 -6.75
CA ARG A 167 14.62 9.12 -6.91
C ARG A 167 14.70 8.26 -8.18
N ARG A 168 15.07 8.86 -9.31
CA ARG A 168 15.19 8.14 -10.59
C ARG A 168 16.22 7.02 -10.54
N LYS A 169 17.35 7.23 -9.84
CA LYS A 169 18.39 6.21 -9.68
C LYS A 169 17.94 5.08 -8.75
N LEU A 170 17.16 5.39 -7.71
CA LEU A 170 16.64 4.40 -6.78
C LEU A 170 15.52 3.55 -7.43
N GLU A 171 14.60 4.19 -8.16
CA GLU A 171 13.51 3.50 -8.89
C GLU A 171 14.03 2.59 -10.02
N ALA A 172 15.25 2.83 -10.53
CA ALA A 172 15.89 1.97 -11.52
C ALA A 172 16.45 0.66 -10.93
N ILE A 173 16.50 0.53 -9.60
CA ILE A 173 16.99 -0.69 -8.93
C ILE A 173 15.85 -1.72 -8.90
N THR A 174 16.11 -2.92 -9.40
CA THR A 174 15.14 -4.03 -9.40
C THR A 174 14.67 -4.35 -7.99
N GLY A 175 13.35 -4.24 -7.73
CA GLY A 175 12.75 -4.51 -6.42
C GLY A 175 12.47 -3.27 -5.57
N VAL A 176 12.76 -2.07 -6.08
CA VAL A 176 12.35 -0.78 -5.48
C VAL A 176 11.11 -0.29 -6.23
N ALA A 177 10.02 0.00 -5.48
CA ALA A 177 8.76 0.52 -5.99
C ALA A 177 8.53 1.95 -5.54
#